data_cdaa7faedd20e411d8b26b35f799cc4c
#
_entry.id   cdaa7faedd20e411d8b26b35f799cc4c
#
_cell.length_a   1.000
_cell.length_b   1.000
_cell.length_c   1.000
_cell.angle_alpha   90.00
_cell.angle_beta   90.00
_cell.angle_gamma   90.00
#
_symmetry.space_group_name_H-M   'P 1'
#
loop_
_entity.id
_entity.type
_entity.pdbx_description
1 polymer ?
#
loop_
_entity_poly.entity_id
_entity_poly.type
_entity_poly.pdbx_seq_one_letter_code
_entity_poly.pdbx_strand_id
1 'polypeptide(L)'
;VEPLGIEGEGVEFISTDAHGNQNYYQCKASNTTHSSWAMSDLQHHDVFNRSKKHIESGDQKYYYFISPLQYGELDELCKRARTNSSAQDFLTYQINNPKIKAVFSECEKHYSLDRNNSQELKNLIYILAHCYFEHYSIGEEERRDLEGRIGTIFTGKTSTIRNLLEQYANDTGSF
;
A
#
# COMPACT_ATOMS: atom_id res chain seq x y z
N VAL A 1 7.25 14.62 5.12
CA VAL A 1 8.59 14.48 5.69
C VAL A 1 9.24 13.29 5.03
N GLU A 2 10.26 13.51 4.21
CA GLU A 2 10.99 12.41 3.59
C GLU A 2 11.69 11.57 4.67
N PRO A 3 11.61 10.24 4.59
CA PRO A 3 12.31 9.38 5.53
C PRO A 3 13.82 9.50 5.33
N LEU A 4 14.53 9.85 6.36
CA LEU A 4 15.99 9.91 6.34
C LEU A 4 16.58 8.54 6.71
N GLY A 5 17.40 7.96 5.82
CA GLY A 5 18.18 6.75 6.09
C GLY A 5 17.51 5.43 5.69
N ILE A 6 18.05 4.32 6.21
CA ILE A 6 17.66 2.94 5.84
C ILE A 6 16.18 2.62 6.13
N GLU A 7 15.59 3.27 7.14
CA GLU A 7 14.18 3.07 7.52
C GLU A 7 13.20 3.58 6.47
N GLY A 8 13.61 4.59 5.69
CA GLY A 8 12.79 5.17 4.64
C GLY A 8 13.01 4.61 3.24
N GLU A 9 13.88 3.62 3.10
CA GLU A 9 14.19 3.08 1.78
C GLU A 9 12.95 2.46 1.12
N GLY A 10 12.57 3.06 0.01
CA GLY A 10 11.47 2.57 -0.82
C GLY A 10 10.06 2.97 -0.39
N VAL A 11 9.91 3.94 0.52
CA VAL A 11 8.64 4.58 0.86
C VAL A 11 8.77 6.09 0.71
N GLU A 12 7.67 6.75 0.38
CA GLU A 12 7.64 8.20 0.18
C GLU A 12 7.58 8.95 1.51
N PHE A 13 6.90 8.39 2.51
CA PHE A 13 6.88 8.97 3.86
C PHE A 13 6.51 7.93 4.93
N ILE A 14 6.83 8.27 6.18
CA ILE A 14 6.47 7.51 7.37
C ILE A 14 5.64 8.42 8.29
N SER A 15 4.57 7.90 8.85
CA SER A 15 3.82 8.55 9.93
C SER A 15 3.78 7.68 11.17
N THR A 16 3.65 8.32 12.33
CA THR A 16 3.38 7.63 13.59
C THR A 16 2.02 8.09 14.11
N ASP A 17 1.13 7.16 14.39
CA ASP A 17 -0.18 7.47 14.94
C ASP A 17 -0.15 7.75 16.45
N ALA A 18 -1.30 8.11 17.04
CA ALA A 18 -1.41 8.40 18.46
C ALA A 18 -1.14 7.19 19.38
N HIS A 19 -1.13 5.99 18.85
CA HIS A 19 -0.84 4.74 19.57
C HIS A 19 0.61 4.29 19.43
N GLY A 20 1.43 5.05 18.67
CA GLY A 20 2.82 4.72 18.39
C GLY A 20 3.03 3.78 17.19
N ASN A 21 1.97 3.42 16.47
CA ASN A 21 2.09 2.60 15.27
C ASN A 21 2.81 3.37 14.17
N GLN A 22 3.75 2.70 13.49
CA GLN A 22 4.45 3.26 12.33
C GLN A 22 3.78 2.84 11.04
N ASN A 23 3.40 3.82 10.24
CA ASN A 23 2.76 3.62 8.95
C ASN A 23 3.72 4.05 7.84
N TYR A 24 4.07 3.11 6.96
CA TYR A 24 4.97 3.28 5.83
C TYR A 24 4.16 3.42 4.55
N TYR A 25 4.34 4.50 3.82
CA TYR A 25 3.53 4.83 2.65
C TYR A 25 4.34 4.80 1.37
N GLN A 26 3.90 4.00 0.42
CA GLN A 26 4.35 4.01 -0.96
C GLN A 26 3.21 4.48 -1.86
N CYS A 27 3.43 5.58 -2.59
CA CYS A 27 2.45 6.13 -3.50
C CYS A 27 2.90 5.87 -4.96
N LYS A 28 1.98 5.45 -5.81
CA LYS A 28 2.27 5.24 -7.23
C LYS A 28 1.18 5.84 -8.10
N ALA A 29 1.57 6.78 -8.95
CA ALA A 29 0.71 7.24 -10.02
C ALA A 29 0.51 6.12 -11.06
N SER A 30 -0.64 6.14 -11.73
CA SER A 30 -0.89 5.24 -12.85
C SER A 30 -0.55 5.95 -14.15
N ASN A 31 0.44 5.44 -14.85
CA ASN A 31 0.72 5.80 -16.25
C ASN A 31 0.22 4.72 -17.22
N THR A 32 -0.65 3.82 -16.78
CA THR A 32 -1.14 2.69 -17.58
C THR A 32 -2.58 2.89 -18.00
N THR A 33 -2.97 2.22 -19.09
CA THR A 33 -4.36 2.12 -19.55
C THR A 33 -5.18 1.08 -18.77
N HIS A 34 -4.56 0.39 -17.81
CA HIS A 34 -5.22 -0.62 -16.98
C HIS A 34 -6.00 0.03 -15.83
N SER A 35 -7.11 -0.57 -15.46
CA SER A 35 -7.95 -0.13 -14.33
C SER A 35 -7.53 -0.74 -12.98
N SER A 36 -6.63 -1.71 -13.00
CA SER A 36 -6.19 -2.45 -11.82
C SER A 36 -4.73 -2.88 -11.92
N TRP A 37 -4.10 -3.02 -10.75
CA TRP A 37 -2.76 -3.58 -10.62
C TRP A 37 -2.77 -5.10 -10.84
N ALA A 38 -1.84 -5.59 -11.67
CA ALA A 38 -1.51 -7.01 -11.69
C ALA A 38 -0.45 -7.33 -10.62
N MET A 39 -0.40 -8.60 -10.16
CA MET A 39 0.62 -9.04 -9.19
C MET A 39 2.05 -8.83 -9.70
N SER A 40 2.26 -9.00 -11.02
CA SER A 40 3.55 -8.74 -11.69
C SER A 40 3.97 -7.27 -11.61
N ASP A 41 3.02 -6.35 -11.71
CA ASP A 41 3.30 -4.91 -11.63
C ASP A 41 3.72 -4.52 -10.20
N LEU A 42 3.00 -5.06 -9.20
CA LEU A 42 3.36 -4.87 -7.79
C LEU A 42 4.74 -5.44 -7.48
N GLN A 43 5.09 -6.59 -8.07
CA GLN A 43 6.43 -7.15 -7.97
C GLN A 43 7.48 -6.26 -8.63
N HIS A 44 7.20 -5.72 -9.81
CA HIS A 44 8.11 -4.79 -10.50
C HIS A 44 8.37 -3.52 -9.68
N HIS A 45 7.38 -3.04 -8.93
CA HIS A 45 7.50 -1.93 -8.00
C HIS A 45 8.06 -2.31 -6.63
N ASP A 46 8.52 -3.55 -6.47
CA ASP A 46 9.15 -4.07 -5.26
C ASP A 46 8.25 -4.03 -4.00
N VAL A 47 6.94 -3.98 -4.20
CA VAL A 47 5.94 -3.83 -3.12
C VAL A 47 6.04 -4.95 -2.09
N PHE A 48 6.24 -6.20 -2.56
CA PHE A 48 6.27 -7.37 -1.67
C PHE A 48 7.52 -7.38 -0.77
N ASN A 49 8.70 -7.09 -1.32
CA ASN A 49 9.93 -7.03 -0.51
C ASN A 49 9.91 -5.87 0.48
N ARG A 50 9.44 -4.71 0.03
CA ARG A 50 9.34 -3.52 0.88
C ARG A 50 8.35 -3.71 2.01
N SER A 51 7.14 -4.19 1.73
CA SER A 51 6.15 -4.47 2.76
C SER A 51 6.66 -5.49 3.78
N LYS A 52 7.29 -6.59 3.32
CA LYS A 52 7.92 -7.58 4.19
C LYS A 52 8.98 -6.94 5.07
N LYS A 53 9.94 -6.22 4.48
CA LYS A 53 11.04 -5.56 5.19
C LYS A 53 10.54 -4.63 6.29
N HIS A 54 9.57 -3.77 5.98
CA HIS A 54 9.06 -2.80 6.96
C HIS A 54 8.22 -3.47 8.05
N ILE A 55 7.33 -4.39 7.71
CA ILE A 55 6.48 -5.07 8.69
C ILE A 55 7.29 -5.96 9.62
N GLU A 56 8.27 -6.71 9.10
CA GLU A 56 9.12 -7.60 9.91
C GLU A 56 10.18 -6.84 10.73
N SER A 57 10.39 -5.55 10.49
CA SER A 57 11.38 -4.75 11.24
C SER A 57 10.95 -4.41 12.68
N GLY A 58 9.72 -4.73 13.09
CA GLY A 58 9.23 -4.54 14.46
C GLY A 58 7.72 -4.64 14.56
N ASP A 59 7.22 -4.62 15.79
CA ASP A 59 5.79 -4.67 16.08
C ASP A 59 5.09 -3.35 15.70
N GLN A 60 3.78 -3.43 15.46
CA GLN A 60 2.93 -2.27 15.19
C GLN A 60 3.37 -1.44 13.96
N LYS A 61 3.85 -2.13 12.92
CA LYS A 61 4.22 -1.51 11.64
C LYS A 61 3.24 -1.91 10.56
N TYR A 62 2.82 -0.92 9.78
CA TYR A 62 1.84 -1.07 8.71
C TYR A 62 2.39 -0.52 7.41
N TYR A 63 2.10 -1.18 6.31
CA TYR A 63 2.53 -0.77 5.00
C TYR A 63 1.32 -0.41 4.13
N TYR A 64 1.34 0.80 3.59
CA TYR A 64 0.31 1.36 2.75
C TYR A 64 0.82 1.54 1.33
N PHE A 65 0.17 0.91 0.38
CA PHE A 65 0.40 1.16 -1.04
C PHE A 65 -0.80 1.89 -1.62
N ILE A 66 -0.59 3.14 -2.03
CA ILE A 66 -1.66 4.05 -2.45
C ILE A 66 -1.54 4.31 -3.95
N SER A 67 -2.63 4.14 -4.70
CA SER A 67 -2.65 4.37 -6.13
C SER A 67 -4.08 4.65 -6.63
N PRO A 68 -4.22 5.34 -7.78
CA PRO A 68 -5.51 5.50 -8.46
C PRO A 68 -6.01 4.21 -9.16
N LEU A 69 -5.26 3.11 -9.12
CA LEU A 69 -5.69 1.81 -9.65
C LEU A 69 -6.24 0.92 -8.55
N GLN A 70 -7.18 0.06 -8.92
CA GLN A 70 -7.74 -0.93 -8.00
C GLN A 70 -6.78 -2.13 -7.79
N TYR A 71 -6.95 -2.82 -6.67
CA TYR A 71 -6.12 -3.97 -6.28
C TYR A 71 -6.88 -5.30 -6.27
N GLY A 72 -8.19 -5.25 -6.54
CA GLY A 72 -9.04 -6.42 -6.68
C GLY A 72 -8.95 -7.39 -5.51
N GLU A 73 -8.65 -8.64 -5.83
CA GLU A 73 -8.63 -9.74 -4.85
C GLU A 73 -7.48 -9.64 -3.83
N LEU A 74 -6.42 -8.88 -4.10
CA LEU A 74 -5.32 -8.70 -3.13
C LEU A 74 -5.76 -7.87 -1.92
N ASP A 75 -6.46 -6.76 -2.13
CA ASP A 75 -7.01 -5.96 -1.05
C ASP A 75 -8.03 -6.76 -0.21
N GLU A 76 -8.88 -7.52 -0.90
CA GLU A 76 -9.83 -8.43 -0.23
C GLU A 76 -9.11 -9.49 0.61
N LEU A 77 -8.02 -10.08 0.10
CA LEU A 77 -7.21 -11.04 0.83
C LEU A 77 -6.61 -10.42 2.10
N CYS A 78 -6.08 -9.21 2.01
CA CYS A 78 -5.53 -8.48 3.14
C CYS A 78 -6.61 -8.14 4.19
N LYS A 79 -7.80 -7.74 3.77
CA LYS A 79 -8.95 -7.53 4.66
C LYS A 79 -9.33 -8.80 5.41
N ARG A 80 -9.35 -9.94 4.73
CA ARG A 80 -9.62 -11.25 5.36
C ARG A 80 -8.53 -11.65 6.35
N ALA A 81 -7.27 -11.35 6.05
CA ALA A 81 -6.17 -11.62 6.99
C ALA A 81 -6.33 -10.82 8.29
N ARG A 82 -6.79 -9.57 8.22
CA ARG A 82 -7.04 -8.73 9.42
C ARG A 82 -8.16 -9.22 10.31
N THR A 83 -9.19 -9.85 9.74
CA THR A 83 -10.37 -10.32 10.51
C THR A 83 -10.26 -11.74 11.02
N ASN A 84 -9.14 -12.41 10.77
CA ASN A 84 -8.96 -13.81 11.08
C ASN A 84 -8.44 -14.03 12.51
N SER A 85 -8.88 -15.12 13.14
CA SER A 85 -8.52 -15.48 14.53
C SER A 85 -7.34 -16.47 14.63
N SER A 86 -7.13 -17.30 13.60
CA SER A 86 -6.05 -18.27 13.56
C SER A 86 -5.61 -18.62 12.14
N ALA A 87 -4.37 -19.07 11.97
CA ALA A 87 -3.84 -19.49 10.67
C ALA A 87 -4.65 -20.64 10.06
N GLN A 88 -5.14 -21.58 10.88
CA GLN A 88 -5.95 -22.69 10.41
C GLN A 88 -7.32 -22.23 9.91
N ASP A 89 -7.97 -21.32 10.64
CA ASP A 89 -9.26 -20.77 10.23
C ASP A 89 -9.11 -19.95 8.95
N PHE A 90 -8.01 -19.23 8.82
CA PHE A 90 -7.70 -18.50 7.59
C PHE A 90 -7.66 -19.43 6.37
N LEU A 91 -6.90 -20.51 6.43
CA LEU A 91 -6.83 -21.47 5.34
C LEU A 91 -8.18 -22.13 5.04
N THR A 92 -8.96 -22.43 6.07
CA THR A 92 -10.22 -23.15 5.94
C THR A 92 -11.35 -22.28 5.41
N TYR A 93 -11.47 -21.05 5.91
CA TYR A 93 -12.65 -20.21 5.69
C TYR A 93 -12.39 -18.97 4.84
N GLN A 94 -11.18 -18.42 4.87
CA GLN A 94 -10.93 -17.15 4.22
C GLN A 94 -10.41 -17.27 2.77
N ILE A 95 -9.76 -18.36 2.43
CA ILE A 95 -9.23 -18.60 1.07
C ILE A 95 -10.05 -19.65 0.28
N ASN A 96 -11.32 -19.78 0.56
CA ASN A 96 -12.22 -20.75 -0.09
C ASN A 96 -12.62 -20.36 -1.53
N ASN A 97 -12.53 -19.09 -1.90
CA ASN A 97 -12.80 -18.60 -3.25
C ASN A 97 -11.60 -18.89 -4.16
N PRO A 98 -11.79 -19.47 -5.37
CA PRO A 98 -10.70 -19.78 -6.30
C PRO A 98 -9.80 -18.60 -6.66
N LYS A 99 -10.36 -17.39 -6.82
CA LYS A 99 -9.59 -16.19 -7.13
C LYS A 99 -8.72 -15.77 -5.95
N ILE A 100 -9.28 -15.74 -4.75
CA ILE A 100 -8.54 -15.44 -3.50
C ILE A 100 -7.45 -16.48 -3.27
N LYS A 101 -7.74 -17.77 -3.51
CA LYS A 101 -6.76 -18.85 -3.42
C LYS A 101 -5.59 -18.66 -4.40
N ALA A 102 -5.89 -18.23 -5.62
CA ALA A 102 -4.85 -17.94 -6.62
C ALA A 102 -3.95 -16.79 -6.18
N VAL A 103 -4.54 -15.67 -5.73
CA VAL A 103 -3.78 -14.52 -5.23
C VAL A 103 -2.97 -14.89 -3.98
N PHE A 104 -3.52 -15.68 -3.07
CA PHE A 104 -2.78 -16.18 -1.91
C PHE A 104 -1.54 -17.00 -2.33
N SER A 105 -1.69 -17.89 -3.33
CA SER A 105 -0.57 -18.66 -3.86
C SER A 105 0.50 -17.80 -4.56
N GLU A 106 0.11 -16.70 -5.19
CA GLU A 106 1.07 -15.72 -5.72
C GLU A 106 1.79 -14.97 -4.58
N CYS A 107 1.07 -14.60 -3.52
CA CYS A 107 1.69 -13.98 -2.33
C CYS A 107 2.74 -14.92 -1.69
N GLU A 108 2.47 -16.22 -1.57
CA GLU A 108 3.45 -17.20 -1.08
C GLU A 108 4.75 -17.15 -1.88
N LYS A 109 4.65 -17.12 -3.21
CA LYS A 109 5.81 -17.04 -4.10
C LYS A 109 6.57 -15.73 -3.93
N HIS A 110 5.86 -14.60 -3.96
CA HIS A 110 6.47 -13.27 -3.88
C HIS A 110 7.11 -12.98 -2.53
N TYR A 111 6.50 -13.43 -1.44
CA TYR A 111 7.08 -13.31 -0.10
C TYR A 111 8.08 -14.42 0.23
N SER A 112 8.23 -15.43 -0.64
CA SER A 112 9.07 -16.61 -0.42
C SER A 112 8.75 -17.33 0.90
N LEU A 113 7.47 -17.61 1.14
CA LEU A 113 6.94 -18.25 2.35
C LEU A 113 6.10 -19.47 1.97
N ASP A 114 6.25 -20.56 2.72
CA ASP A 114 5.54 -21.84 2.48
C ASP A 114 4.40 -22.04 3.50
N ARG A 115 3.17 -22.16 2.99
CA ARG A 115 1.98 -22.48 3.83
C ARG A 115 2.07 -23.79 4.57
N ASN A 116 2.89 -24.75 4.11
CA ASN A 116 3.07 -26.03 4.78
C ASN A 116 3.98 -25.90 6.01
N ASN A 117 4.74 -24.83 6.12
CA ASN A 117 5.47 -24.45 7.32
C ASN A 117 4.57 -23.58 8.20
N SER A 118 4.16 -24.09 9.35
CA SER A 118 3.23 -23.39 10.25
C SER A 118 3.71 -21.99 10.69
N GLN A 119 5.01 -21.79 10.85
CA GLN A 119 5.57 -20.50 11.24
C GLN A 119 5.56 -19.51 10.05
N GLU A 120 5.93 -19.99 8.87
CA GLU A 120 5.93 -19.15 7.65
C GLU A 120 4.50 -18.78 7.25
N LEU A 121 3.54 -19.69 7.41
CA LEU A 121 2.12 -19.39 7.21
C LEU A 121 1.65 -18.28 8.15
N LYS A 122 1.99 -18.34 9.44
CA LYS A 122 1.64 -17.28 10.41
C LYS A 122 2.28 -15.95 10.00
N ASN A 123 3.53 -15.99 9.56
CA ASN A 123 4.23 -14.80 9.11
C ASN A 123 3.59 -14.20 7.85
N LEU A 124 3.22 -15.02 6.88
CA LEU A 124 2.52 -14.57 5.68
C LEU A 124 1.18 -13.88 6.02
N ILE A 125 0.38 -14.51 6.89
CA ILE A 125 -0.90 -13.93 7.33
C ILE A 125 -0.66 -12.63 8.09
N TYR A 126 0.37 -12.56 8.92
CA TYR A 126 0.76 -11.35 9.64
C TYR A 126 1.11 -10.21 8.68
N ILE A 127 1.96 -10.47 7.67
CA ILE A 127 2.32 -9.49 6.65
C ILE A 127 1.06 -9.01 5.91
N LEU A 128 0.23 -9.93 5.43
CA LEU A 128 -1.01 -9.57 4.73
C LEU A 128 -1.96 -8.73 5.60
N ALA A 129 -2.07 -9.04 6.90
CA ALA A 129 -2.90 -8.29 7.84
C ALA A 129 -2.40 -6.86 8.06
N HIS A 130 -1.10 -6.60 7.88
CA HIS A 130 -0.48 -5.30 8.07
C HIS A 130 -0.23 -4.53 6.76
N CYS A 131 -0.61 -5.12 5.60
CA CYS A 131 -0.61 -4.44 4.32
C CYS A 131 -1.98 -3.81 4.03
N TYR A 132 -1.95 -2.57 3.55
CA TYR A 132 -3.12 -1.82 3.11
C TYR A 132 -2.91 -1.39 1.66
N PHE A 133 -3.87 -1.75 0.82
CA PHE A 133 -3.90 -1.36 -0.58
C PHE A 133 -5.04 -0.37 -0.77
N GLU A 134 -4.70 0.92 -0.85
CA GLU A 134 -5.69 1.99 -0.88
C GLU A 134 -5.84 2.54 -2.29
N HIS A 135 -7.05 2.43 -2.80
CA HIS A 135 -7.43 3.11 -4.04
C HIS A 135 -7.73 4.57 -3.73
N TYR A 136 -7.00 5.46 -4.37
CA TYR A 136 -7.21 6.89 -4.26
C TYR A 136 -7.36 7.52 -5.64
N SER A 137 -8.52 8.08 -5.93
CA SER A 137 -8.75 8.89 -7.12
C SER A 137 -9.08 10.31 -6.68
N ILE A 138 -8.30 11.27 -7.16
CA ILE A 138 -8.64 12.69 -6.93
C ILE A 138 -9.81 13.04 -7.85
N GLY A 139 -11.01 13.11 -7.29
CA GLY A 139 -12.19 13.65 -7.94
C GLY A 139 -12.13 15.18 -8.05
N GLU A 140 -13.13 15.76 -8.72
CA GLU A 140 -13.21 17.23 -8.82
C GLU A 140 -13.46 17.91 -7.46
N GLU A 141 -14.14 17.23 -6.54
CA GLU A 141 -14.43 17.76 -5.22
C GLU A 141 -13.18 17.85 -4.36
N GLU A 142 -12.37 16.79 -4.34
CA GLU A 142 -11.09 16.78 -3.63
C GLU A 142 -10.10 17.79 -4.24
N ARG A 143 -10.11 17.95 -5.58
CA ARG A 143 -9.32 19.00 -6.24
C ARG A 143 -9.70 20.39 -5.77
N ARG A 144 -11.01 20.68 -5.63
CA ARG A 144 -11.49 21.96 -5.12
C ARG A 144 -11.12 22.17 -3.65
N ASP A 145 -11.23 21.12 -2.82
CA ASP A 145 -10.79 21.19 -1.42
C ASP A 145 -9.28 21.46 -1.32
N LEU A 146 -8.47 20.77 -2.11
CA LEU A 146 -7.03 21.01 -2.19
C LEU A 146 -6.73 22.45 -2.65
N GLU A 147 -7.41 22.93 -3.68
CA GLU A 147 -7.28 24.32 -4.14
C GLU A 147 -7.65 25.33 -3.05
N GLY A 148 -8.73 25.07 -2.30
CA GLY A 148 -9.12 25.88 -1.16
C GLY A 148 -8.05 25.94 -0.07
N ARG A 149 -7.45 24.80 0.28
CA ARG A 149 -6.37 24.72 1.27
C ARG A 149 -5.08 25.39 0.79
N ILE A 150 -4.70 25.19 -0.48
CA ILE A 150 -3.56 25.90 -1.08
C ILE A 150 -3.79 27.42 -1.04
N GLY A 151 -4.99 27.88 -1.37
CA GLY A 151 -5.35 29.30 -1.33
C GLY A 151 -5.28 29.94 0.05
N THR A 152 -5.41 29.16 1.13
CA THR A 152 -5.23 29.65 2.51
C THR A 152 -3.77 29.76 2.94
N ILE A 153 -2.88 28.98 2.31
CA ILE A 153 -1.45 28.91 2.68
C ILE A 153 -0.60 29.83 1.80
N PHE A 154 -0.96 29.95 0.52
CA PHE A 154 -0.17 30.68 -0.46
C PHE A 154 -0.91 31.90 -1.01
N THR A 155 -0.22 33.03 -1.14
CA THR A 155 -0.70 34.21 -1.85
C THR A 155 -0.40 34.07 -3.35
N GLY A 156 -1.42 33.77 -4.14
CA GLY A 156 -1.28 33.64 -5.60
C GLY A 156 -2.48 32.97 -6.24
N LYS A 157 -2.45 32.81 -7.58
CA LYS A 157 -3.50 32.04 -8.25
C LYS A 157 -3.33 30.56 -7.88
N THR A 158 -4.29 30.04 -7.15
CA THR A 158 -4.32 28.67 -6.61
C THR A 158 -4.09 27.61 -7.70
N SER A 159 -4.70 27.80 -8.88
CA SER A 159 -4.48 26.90 -10.03
C SER A 159 -3.04 26.88 -10.52
N THR A 160 -2.33 28.02 -10.49
CA THR A 160 -0.92 28.08 -10.88
C THR A 160 -0.05 27.36 -9.88
N ILE A 161 -0.29 27.54 -8.58
CA ILE A 161 0.45 26.87 -7.51
C ILE A 161 0.23 25.36 -7.57
N ARG A 162 -1.03 24.91 -7.77
CA ARG A 162 -1.36 23.50 -7.95
C ARG A 162 -0.58 22.91 -9.14
N ASN A 163 -0.62 23.55 -10.31
CA ASN A 163 0.07 23.05 -11.50
C ASN A 163 1.59 22.94 -11.29
N LEU A 164 2.19 23.87 -10.55
CA LEU A 164 3.60 23.81 -10.19
C LEU A 164 3.91 22.64 -9.25
N LEU A 165 3.06 22.39 -8.28
CA LEU A 165 3.20 21.25 -7.37
C LEU A 165 3.00 19.91 -8.10
N GLU A 166 1.99 19.82 -8.98
CA GLU A 166 1.77 18.63 -9.82
C GLU A 166 2.96 18.39 -10.78
N GLN A 167 3.51 19.46 -11.38
CA GLN A 167 4.69 19.36 -12.23
C GLN A 167 5.91 18.91 -11.44
N TYR A 168 6.17 19.51 -10.28
CA TYR A 168 7.28 19.12 -9.40
C TYR A 168 7.18 17.65 -9.00
N ALA A 169 6.00 17.22 -8.63
CA ALA A 169 5.74 15.85 -8.25
C ALA A 169 5.99 14.86 -9.41
N ASN A 170 5.55 15.21 -10.62
CA ASN A 170 5.81 14.39 -11.81
C ASN A 170 7.30 14.34 -12.17
N ASP A 171 8.01 15.47 -12.08
CA ASP A 171 9.43 15.59 -12.43
C ASP A 171 10.33 14.86 -11.42
N THR A 172 9.92 14.82 -10.15
CA THR A 172 10.69 14.13 -9.08
C THR A 172 10.31 12.66 -8.92
N GLY A 173 9.32 12.18 -9.66
CA GLY A 173 8.82 10.80 -9.52
C GLY A 173 8.15 10.52 -8.17
N SER A 174 7.75 11.59 -7.44
CA SER A 174 7.20 11.53 -6.09
C SER A 174 5.67 11.39 -6.06
N PHE A 175 5.07 10.85 -7.12
CA PHE A 175 3.67 10.37 -7.14
C PHE A 175 3.52 9.10 -7.96
#